data_09473fd427545b31593a109d3054dd1f
#
_entry.id   09473fd427545b31593a109d3054dd1f
#
_cell.length_a   1.000
_cell.length_b   1.000
_cell.length_c   1.000
_cell.angle_alpha   90.00
_cell.angle_beta   90.00
_cell.angle_gamma   90.00
#
_symmetry.space_group_name_H-M   'P 1'
#
loop_
_entity.id
_entity.type
_entity.pdbx_description
1 polymer ?
#
loop_
_entity_poly.entity_id
_entity_poly.type
_entity_poly.pdbx_seq_one_letter_code
_entity_poly.pdbx_strand_id
1 'polypeptide(L)'
;MKKIIVITFLIIISINGIGQTQSEMNYEQNKSYSNADDELNAVYKAILKEYSTDTVFIEALRTSQRIWIEFRASELEMKFPDRGISDYYGSVYPMCESSYLERLTKKRVKTLKIWLEGIEEGDVCSGSVKMAR
;
A
#
# COMPACT_ATOMS: atom_id res chain seq x y z
N MET A 1 45.31 -1.46 -42.26
CA MET A 1 43.95 -2.03 -42.39
C MET A 1 43.51 -2.89 -41.18
N LYS A 2 44.37 -3.27 -40.27
CA LYS A 2 43.99 -4.08 -39.07
C LYS A 2 43.49 -3.31 -37.87
N LYS A 3 43.53 -1.96 -37.89
CA LYS A 3 43.09 -1.13 -36.73
C LYS A 3 41.64 -0.61 -36.82
N ILE A 4 40.98 -0.77 -37.95
CA ILE A 4 39.58 -0.25 -38.16
C ILE A 4 38.52 -1.28 -37.74
N ILE A 5 38.86 -2.57 -37.70
CA ILE A 5 37.91 -3.65 -37.38
C ILE A 5 37.59 -3.73 -35.86
N VAL A 6 38.49 -3.26 -34.99
CA VAL A 6 38.31 -3.34 -33.50
C VAL A 6 37.31 -2.28 -32.98
N ILE A 7 37.19 -1.16 -33.67
CA ILE A 7 36.30 -0.06 -33.22
C ILE A 7 34.82 -0.34 -33.52
N THR A 8 34.52 -1.12 -34.54
CA THR A 8 33.12 -1.44 -34.93
C THR A 8 32.47 -2.49 -34.03
N PHE A 9 33.26 -3.28 -33.29
CA PHE A 9 32.73 -4.33 -32.38
C PHE A 9 32.35 -3.80 -31.00
N LEU A 10 32.82 -2.61 -30.62
CA LEU A 10 32.58 -2.02 -29.28
C LEU A 10 31.27 -1.22 -29.17
N ILE A 11 30.57 -0.99 -30.30
CA ILE A 11 29.34 -0.15 -30.34
C ILE A 11 28.04 -0.99 -30.14
N ILE A 12 28.13 -2.33 -30.17
CA ILE A 12 26.93 -3.21 -30.17
C ILE A 12 26.50 -3.64 -28.76
N ILE A 13 27.25 -3.31 -27.72
CA ILE A 13 26.93 -3.79 -26.33
C ILE A 13 26.08 -2.82 -25.51
N SER A 14 25.63 -1.70 -26.08
CA SER A 14 25.03 -0.61 -25.29
C SER A 14 23.51 -0.48 -25.36
N ILE A 15 22.74 -1.47 -25.85
CA ILE A 15 21.27 -1.32 -25.97
C ILE A 15 20.57 -2.56 -25.42
N ASN A 16 20.73 -2.81 -24.14
CA ASN A 16 19.80 -3.63 -23.38
C ASN A 16 19.46 -2.97 -22.02
N GLY A 17 19.27 -1.67 -22.03
CA GLY A 17 18.48 -1.02 -21.01
C GLY A 17 17.00 -1.25 -21.38
N ILE A 18 16.40 -2.34 -20.92
CA ILE A 18 14.94 -2.50 -20.97
C ILE A 18 14.38 -1.46 -20.00
N GLY A 19 14.13 -0.26 -20.52
CA GLY A 19 13.42 0.78 -19.78
C GLY A 19 11.98 0.30 -19.57
N GLN A 20 11.54 0.22 -18.32
CA GLN A 20 10.15 -0.02 -17.99
C GLN A 20 9.27 1.06 -18.61
N THR A 21 8.19 0.68 -19.29
CA THR A 21 7.22 1.63 -19.82
C THR A 21 6.39 2.24 -18.68
N GLN A 22 5.82 3.44 -18.88
CA GLN A 22 4.93 4.06 -17.89
C GLN A 22 3.74 3.14 -17.58
N SER A 23 3.23 2.42 -18.58
CA SER A 23 2.12 1.47 -18.40
C SER A 23 2.52 0.29 -17.48
N GLU A 24 3.72 -0.25 -17.63
CA GLU A 24 4.25 -1.31 -16.76
C GLU A 24 4.42 -0.82 -15.33
N MET A 25 4.98 0.38 -15.15
CA MET A 25 5.13 0.99 -13.82
C MET A 25 3.77 1.24 -13.14
N ASN A 26 2.78 1.72 -13.89
CA ASN A 26 1.41 1.89 -13.39
C ASN A 26 0.81 0.56 -12.94
N TYR A 27 0.98 -0.49 -13.74
CA TYR A 27 0.49 -1.84 -13.43
C TYR A 27 1.15 -2.42 -12.18
N GLU A 28 2.47 -2.39 -12.09
CA GLU A 28 3.21 -2.91 -10.95
C GLU A 28 2.86 -2.19 -9.65
N GLN A 29 2.71 -0.86 -9.69
CA GLN A 29 2.33 -0.09 -8.53
C GLN A 29 0.88 -0.35 -8.12
N ASN A 30 -0.04 -0.51 -9.06
CA ASN A 30 -1.42 -0.89 -8.77
C ASN A 30 -1.51 -2.27 -8.13
N LYS A 31 -0.73 -3.23 -8.62
CA LYS A 31 -0.62 -4.56 -8.02
C LYS A 31 -0.08 -4.51 -6.60
N SER A 32 0.94 -3.68 -6.34
CA SER A 32 1.48 -3.49 -4.99
C SER A 32 0.44 -2.92 -4.02
N TYR A 33 -0.35 -1.94 -4.46
CA TYR A 33 -1.46 -1.41 -3.69
C TYR A 33 -2.55 -2.48 -3.43
N SER A 34 -2.92 -3.25 -4.45
CA SER A 34 -3.90 -4.35 -4.30
C SER A 34 -3.46 -5.36 -3.24
N ASN A 35 -2.19 -5.76 -3.24
CA ASN A 35 -1.63 -6.65 -2.24
C ASN A 35 -1.71 -6.06 -0.81
N ALA A 36 -1.48 -4.77 -0.67
CA ALA A 36 -1.60 -4.08 0.62
C ALA A 36 -3.06 -4.02 1.10
N ASP A 37 -4.00 -3.84 0.20
CA ASP A 37 -5.44 -3.84 0.52
C ASP A 37 -5.94 -5.25 0.89
N ASP A 38 -5.45 -6.28 0.20
CA ASP A 38 -5.71 -7.68 0.56
C ASP A 38 -5.16 -8.03 1.95
N GLU A 39 -3.95 -7.57 2.28
CA GLU A 39 -3.35 -7.73 3.61
C GLU A 39 -4.20 -7.01 4.69
N LEU A 40 -4.65 -5.79 4.42
CA LEU A 40 -5.53 -5.05 5.32
C LEU A 40 -6.83 -5.84 5.61
N ASN A 41 -7.45 -6.37 4.56
CA ASN A 41 -8.66 -7.17 4.69
C ASN A 41 -8.43 -8.46 5.48
N ALA A 42 -7.29 -9.13 5.26
CA ALA A 42 -6.91 -10.33 5.99
C ALA A 42 -6.70 -10.05 7.49
N VAL A 43 -5.96 -9.00 7.82
CA VAL A 43 -5.71 -8.58 9.22
C VAL A 43 -7.03 -8.20 9.90
N TYR A 44 -7.86 -7.40 9.26
CA TYR A 44 -9.17 -7.02 9.80
C TYR A 44 -10.07 -8.23 10.10
N LYS A 45 -10.17 -9.18 9.16
CA LYS A 45 -10.93 -10.42 9.35
C LYS A 45 -10.37 -11.29 10.48
N ALA A 46 -9.04 -11.36 10.61
CA ALA A 46 -8.39 -12.10 11.68
C ALA A 46 -8.71 -11.50 13.05
N ILE A 47 -8.72 -10.17 13.19
CA ILE A 47 -9.11 -9.50 14.44
C ILE A 47 -10.58 -9.76 14.76
N LEU A 48 -11.47 -9.64 13.78
CA LEU A 48 -12.91 -9.95 13.98
C LEU A 48 -13.12 -11.37 14.50
N LYS A 49 -12.33 -12.34 14.02
CA LYS A 49 -12.39 -13.73 14.47
C LYS A 49 -11.85 -13.88 15.89
N GLU A 50 -10.68 -13.31 16.16
CA GLU A 50 -9.98 -13.45 17.45
C GLU A 50 -10.76 -12.83 18.60
N TYR A 51 -11.39 -11.68 18.37
CA TYR A 51 -12.14 -10.92 19.36
C TYR A 51 -13.66 -11.13 19.25
N SER A 52 -14.11 -12.20 18.62
CA SER A 52 -15.52 -12.44 18.29
C SER A 52 -16.48 -12.43 19.48
N THR A 53 -15.99 -12.69 20.69
CA THR A 53 -16.78 -12.66 21.93
C THR A 53 -16.86 -11.27 22.59
N ASP A 54 -15.97 -10.34 22.21
CA ASP A 54 -15.99 -8.96 22.69
C ASP A 54 -16.81 -8.08 21.74
N THR A 55 -18.10 -8.09 21.92
CA THR A 55 -19.05 -7.35 21.05
C THR A 55 -18.85 -5.85 21.06
N VAL A 56 -18.43 -5.29 22.19
CA VAL A 56 -18.17 -3.85 22.34
C VAL A 56 -16.97 -3.44 21.49
N PHE A 57 -15.89 -4.19 21.60
CA PHE A 57 -14.70 -3.95 20.77
C PHE A 57 -14.99 -4.15 19.27
N ILE A 58 -15.72 -5.22 18.92
CA ILE A 58 -16.07 -5.49 17.50
C ILE A 58 -16.85 -4.34 16.86
N GLU A 59 -17.83 -3.76 17.54
CA GLU A 59 -18.57 -2.61 17.04
C GLU A 59 -17.68 -1.35 16.89
N ALA A 60 -16.80 -1.12 17.85
CA ALA A 60 -15.83 -0.04 17.79
C ALA A 60 -14.83 -0.23 16.61
N LEU A 61 -14.34 -1.46 16.41
CA LEU A 61 -13.46 -1.81 15.29
C LEU A 61 -14.14 -1.58 13.93
N ARG A 62 -15.38 -2.04 13.76
CA ARG A 62 -16.17 -1.84 12.53
C ARG A 62 -16.35 -0.36 12.23
N THR A 63 -16.71 0.42 13.22
CA THR A 63 -16.88 1.87 13.10
C THR A 63 -15.56 2.55 12.72
N SER A 64 -14.48 2.22 13.42
CA SER A 64 -13.13 2.74 13.14
C SER A 64 -12.68 2.41 11.71
N GLN A 65 -12.91 1.17 11.26
CA GLN A 65 -12.50 0.76 9.91
C GLN A 65 -13.30 1.47 8.81
N ARG A 66 -14.59 1.65 9.00
CA ARG A 66 -15.44 2.43 8.07
C ARG A 66 -14.96 3.86 7.95
N ILE A 67 -14.76 4.55 9.07
CA ILE A 67 -14.27 5.93 9.09
C ILE A 67 -12.87 6.01 8.45
N TRP A 68 -12.02 5.02 8.68
CA TRP A 68 -10.69 4.98 8.05
C TRP A 68 -10.76 4.84 6.53
N ILE A 69 -11.69 4.06 5.98
CA ILE A 69 -11.90 3.95 4.53
C ILE A 69 -12.34 5.30 3.95
N GLU A 70 -13.25 6.00 4.61
CA GLU A 70 -13.67 7.36 4.23
C GLU A 70 -12.51 8.36 4.30
N PHE A 71 -11.71 8.29 5.36
CA PHE A 71 -10.49 9.08 5.52
C PHE A 71 -9.50 8.83 4.37
N ARG A 72 -9.22 7.56 4.04
CA ARG A 72 -8.32 7.22 2.92
C ARG A 72 -8.78 7.83 1.60
N ALA A 73 -10.08 7.78 1.32
CA ALA A 73 -10.66 8.39 0.13
C ALA A 73 -10.54 9.92 0.14
N SER A 74 -10.80 10.55 1.28
CA SER A 74 -10.66 12.00 1.46
C SER A 74 -9.21 12.49 1.32
N GLU A 75 -8.24 11.73 1.83
CA GLU A 75 -6.81 12.02 1.64
C GLU A 75 -6.40 12.01 0.17
N LEU A 76 -6.94 11.06 -0.60
CA LEU A 76 -6.69 10.99 -2.04
C LEU A 76 -7.29 12.20 -2.76
N GLU A 77 -8.51 12.60 -2.39
CA GLU A 77 -9.22 13.76 -2.93
C GLU A 77 -8.46 15.06 -2.65
N MET A 78 -7.99 15.22 -1.42
CA MET A 78 -7.16 16.37 -1.02
C MET A 78 -5.85 16.43 -1.82
N LYS A 79 -5.21 15.27 -2.03
CA LYS A 79 -3.93 15.21 -2.73
C LYS A 79 -4.06 15.43 -4.23
N PHE A 80 -5.14 14.96 -4.84
CA PHE A 80 -5.40 15.03 -6.28
C PHE A 80 -6.83 15.55 -6.53
N PRO A 81 -7.11 16.84 -6.25
CA PRO A 81 -8.47 17.38 -6.31
C PRO A 81 -9.04 17.38 -7.74
N ASP A 82 -8.19 17.48 -8.75
CA ASP A 82 -8.58 17.53 -10.17
C ASP A 82 -8.54 16.17 -10.88
N ARG A 83 -8.48 15.06 -10.10
CA ARG A 83 -8.38 13.69 -10.65
C ARG A 83 -9.56 13.26 -11.53
N GLY A 84 -10.70 13.94 -11.42
CA GLY A 84 -11.86 13.76 -12.28
C GLY A 84 -11.73 14.38 -13.67
N ILE A 85 -10.72 15.23 -13.90
CA ILE A 85 -10.43 15.85 -15.17
C ILE A 85 -9.49 14.96 -15.97
N SER A 86 -9.91 14.56 -17.19
CA SER A 86 -9.10 13.67 -18.04
C SER A 86 -7.71 14.26 -18.27
N ASP A 87 -6.69 13.42 -18.11
CA ASP A 87 -5.27 13.71 -18.37
C ASP A 87 -4.66 14.88 -17.57
N TYR A 88 -5.38 15.44 -16.57
CA TYR A 88 -4.89 16.57 -15.78
C TYR A 88 -3.51 16.29 -15.14
N TYR A 89 -3.34 15.12 -14.54
CA TYR A 89 -2.09 14.70 -13.92
C TYR A 89 -1.20 13.83 -14.84
N GLY A 90 -1.61 13.62 -16.09
CA GLY A 90 -0.85 12.87 -17.10
C GLY A 90 -0.78 11.36 -16.85
N SER A 91 0.00 10.69 -17.69
CA SER A 91 0.11 9.22 -17.73
C SER A 91 0.74 8.59 -16.47
N VAL A 92 1.41 9.37 -15.66
CA VAL A 92 2.02 8.92 -14.37
C VAL A 92 0.99 8.84 -13.23
N TYR A 93 -0.16 9.48 -13.39
CA TYR A 93 -1.15 9.60 -12.33
C TYR A 93 -1.58 8.26 -11.70
N PRO A 94 -1.89 7.19 -12.47
CA PRO A 94 -2.30 5.92 -11.87
C PRO A 94 -1.24 5.32 -10.93
N MET A 95 0.05 5.49 -11.25
CA MET A 95 1.15 5.09 -10.38
C MET A 95 1.18 5.93 -9.10
N CYS A 96 1.04 7.24 -9.22
CA CYS A 96 1.06 8.17 -8.07
C CYS A 96 -0.12 7.92 -7.12
N GLU A 97 -1.32 7.71 -7.66
CA GLU A 97 -2.53 7.35 -6.91
C GLU A 97 -2.33 6.05 -6.13
N SER A 98 -1.93 4.97 -6.82
CA SER A 98 -1.71 3.66 -6.23
C SER A 98 -0.62 3.70 -5.15
N SER A 99 0.48 4.41 -5.39
CA SER A 99 1.56 4.58 -4.42
C SER A 99 1.08 5.31 -3.14
N TYR A 100 0.25 6.33 -3.30
CA TYR A 100 -0.30 7.05 -2.16
C TYR A 100 -1.25 6.20 -1.32
N LEU A 101 -2.18 5.50 -1.98
CA LEU A 101 -3.13 4.58 -1.34
C LEU A 101 -2.42 3.41 -0.65
N GLU A 102 -1.40 2.83 -1.29
CA GLU A 102 -0.58 1.76 -0.71
C GLU A 102 0.05 2.19 0.62
N ARG A 103 0.67 3.39 0.64
CA ARG A 103 1.31 3.92 1.84
C ARG A 103 0.34 4.10 3.00
N LEU A 104 -0.85 4.65 2.75
CA LEU A 104 -1.90 4.80 3.77
C LEU A 104 -2.37 3.44 4.27
N THR A 105 -2.59 2.50 3.35
CA THR A 105 -3.07 1.15 3.64
C THR A 105 -2.05 0.36 4.47
N LYS A 106 -0.78 0.36 4.10
CA LYS A 106 0.30 -0.28 4.88
C LYS A 106 0.42 0.29 6.30
N LYS A 107 0.24 1.60 6.45
CA LYS A 107 0.22 2.23 7.78
C LYS A 107 -0.95 1.72 8.63
N ARG A 108 -2.14 1.56 8.04
CA ARG A 108 -3.31 0.99 8.72
C ARG A 108 -3.10 -0.47 9.09
N VAL A 109 -2.54 -1.28 8.20
CA VAL A 109 -2.17 -2.67 8.47
C VAL A 109 -1.26 -2.75 9.70
N LYS A 110 -0.20 -1.96 9.72
CA LYS A 110 0.73 -1.90 10.86
C LYS A 110 0.01 -1.54 12.17
N THR A 111 -0.89 -0.57 12.12
CA THR A 111 -1.68 -0.17 13.30
C THR A 111 -2.56 -1.31 13.79
N LEU A 112 -3.28 -2.00 12.89
CA LEU A 112 -4.21 -3.07 13.26
C LEU A 112 -3.51 -4.36 13.72
N LYS A 113 -2.33 -4.67 13.19
CA LYS A 113 -1.57 -5.88 13.58
C LYS A 113 -1.29 -5.96 15.08
N ILE A 114 -1.23 -4.84 15.78
CA ILE A 114 -1.01 -4.79 17.24
C ILE A 114 -2.05 -5.63 17.99
N TRP A 115 -3.31 -5.67 17.52
CA TRP A 115 -4.35 -6.51 18.14
C TRP A 115 -4.13 -8.00 17.95
N LEU A 116 -3.41 -8.42 16.90
CA LEU A 116 -3.04 -9.82 16.68
C LEU A 116 -1.74 -10.20 17.39
N GLU A 117 -0.76 -9.32 17.37
CA GLU A 117 0.57 -9.52 17.96
C GLU A 117 0.54 -9.41 19.50
N GLY A 118 -0.28 -8.48 20.01
CA GLY A 118 -0.31 -8.15 21.42
C GLY A 118 0.76 -7.13 21.83
N ILE A 119 0.74 -6.76 23.10
CA ILE A 119 1.70 -5.84 23.72
C ILE A 119 2.31 -6.48 24.97
N GLU A 120 3.43 -5.92 25.45
CA GLU A 120 4.13 -6.42 26.63
C GLU A 120 3.25 -6.37 27.88
N GLU A 121 3.42 -7.38 28.75
CA GLU A 121 2.74 -7.43 30.04
C GLU A 121 3.13 -6.21 30.89
N GLY A 122 2.14 -5.60 31.52
CA GLY A 122 2.34 -4.42 32.37
C GLY A 122 2.17 -3.07 31.65
N ASP A 123 1.87 -3.04 30.37
CA ASP A 123 1.47 -1.81 29.68
C ASP A 123 0.09 -1.35 30.18
N VAL A 124 0.09 -0.27 30.96
CA VAL A 124 -1.15 0.30 31.55
C VAL A 124 -2.06 0.96 30.51
N CYS A 125 -1.57 1.17 29.28
CA CYS A 125 -2.30 1.77 28.15
C CYS A 125 -2.78 0.73 27.13
N SER A 126 -2.77 -0.56 27.49
CA SER A 126 -3.15 -1.67 26.60
C SER A 126 -4.56 -1.53 25.99
N GLY A 127 -5.52 -0.98 26.75
CA GLY A 127 -6.91 -0.90 26.33
C GLY A 127 -7.46 -2.28 25.94
N SER A 128 -7.99 -2.40 24.72
CA SER A 128 -8.52 -3.66 24.19
C SER A 128 -7.46 -4.58 23.56
N VAL A 129 -6.19 -4.17 23.52
CA VAL A 129 -5.12 -5.00 22.95
C VAL A 129 -4.75 -6.10 23.94
N LYS A 130 -4.70 -7.35 23.45
CA LYS A 130 -4.26 -8.47 24.27
C LYS A 130 -2.78 -8.38 24.65
N MET A 131 -2.39 -9.04 25.73
CA MET A 131 -0.99 -9.25 26.07
C MET A 131 -0.32 -10.21 25.06
N ALA A 132 0.92 -9.93 24.68
CA ALA A 132 1.71 -10.84 23.89
C ALA A 132 1.96 -12.15 24.66
N ARG A 133 1.94 -13.26 23.96
CA ARG A 133 2.22 -14.59 24.53
C ARG A 133 3.71 -14.90 24.46
#